data_a4bc980b6ac3d351a83d2960e2794f7a
#
_entry.id   a4bc980b6ac3d351a83d2960e2794f7a
#
_cell.length_a   1.000
_cell.length_b   1.000
_cell.length_c   1.000
_cell.angle_alpha   90.00
_cell.angle_beta   90.00
_cell.angle_gamma   90.00
#
_symmetry.space_group_name_H-M   'P 1'
#
loop_
_entity.id
_entity.type
_entity.pdbx_description
1 polymer ?
#
loop_
_entity_poly.entity_id
_entity_poly.type
_entity_poly.pdbx_seq_one_letter_code
_entity_poly.pdbx_strand_id
1 'polypeptide(L)' 'MDERLIGVDELAEILTVPKSWIYGKTREKGPDSIPVWRVGKYCRFRVADVMAWLKKNNEAE' A
#
# COMPACT_ATOMS: atom_id res chain seq x y z
N MET A 1 11.14 6.96 15.64
CA MET A 1 10.75 6.41 14.35
C MET A 1 9.26 6.54 14.15
N ASP A 2 8.88 7.19 13.11
CA ASP A 2 7.48 7.49 12.91
C ASP A 2 6.84 6.43 12.01
N GLU A 3 5.97 5.62 12.60
CA GLU A 3 5.33 4.55 11.86
C GLU A 3 3.83 4.76 11.75
N ARG A 4 3.45 6.00 11.58
CA ARG A 4 2.03 6.26 11.49
C ARG A 4 1.46 5.70 10.20
N LEU A 5 0.16 5.44 10.26
CA LEU A 5 -0.57 4.95 9.11
C LEU A 5 -1.04 6.11 8.26
N ILE A 6 -1.04 5.90 6.95
CA ILE A 6 -1.48 6.94 6.01
C ILE A 6 -2.61 6.41 5.18
N GLY A 7 -3.37 7.32 4.60
CA GLY A 7 -4.50 6.95 3.77
C GLY A 7 -4.12 6.75 2.31
N VAL A 8 -5.13 6.43 1.51
CA VAL A 8 -4.92 6.17 0.09
C VAL A 8 -4.41 7.43 -0.63
N ASP A 9 -4.97 8.59 -0.29
CA ASP A 9 -4.56 9.83 -0.95
C ASP A 9 -3.07 10.08 -0.80
N GLU A 10 -2.61 9.98 0.43
CA GLU A 10 -1.21 10.26 0.72
C GLU A 10 -0.30 9.20 0.11
N LEU A 11 -0.72 7.94 0.17
CA LEU A 11 0.08 6.87 -0.41
C LEU A 11 0.20 7.04 -1.92
N ALA A 12 -0.89 7.43 -2.57
CA ALA A 12 -0.86 7.64 -4.01
C ALA A 12 0.14 8.72 -4.38
N GLU A 13 0.21 9.78 -3.58
CA GLU A 13 1.17 10.85 -3.81
C GLU A 13 2.60 10.36 -3.63
N ILE A 14 2.83 9.59 -2.58
CA ILE A 14 4.17 9.09 -2.29
C ILE A 14 4.67 8.20 -3.41
N LEU A 15 3.80 7.33 -3.92
CA LEU A 15 4.16 6.39 -4.96
C LEU A 15 4.02 6.98 -6.36
N THR A 16 3.41 8.15 -6.46
CA THR A 16 3.17 8.81 -7.74
C THR A 16 2.35 7.93 -8.68
N VAL A 17 1.26 7.41 -8.15
CA VAL A 17 0.32 6.58 -8.92
C VAL A 17 -1.09 7.08 -8.67
N PRO A 18 -2.03 6.75 -9.56
CA PRO A 18 -3.42 7.14 -9.33
C PRO A 18 -4.01 6.38 -8.14
N LYS A 19 -4.98 7.01 -7.47
CA LYS A 19 -5.65 6.34 -6.36
C LYS A 19 -6.33 5.05 -6.81
N SER A 20 -6.83 5.03 -8.03
CA SER A 20 -7.50 3.83 -8.54
C SER A 20 -6.56 2.64 -8.58
N TRP A 21 -5.27 2.89 -8.83
CA TRP A 21 -4.29 1.82 -8.82
C TRP A 21 -4.20 1.20 -7.43
N ILE A 22 -4.20 2.05 -6.40
CA ILE A 22 -4.10 1.57 -5.02
C ILE A 22 -5.36 0.82 -4.63
N TYR A 23 -6.53 1.36 -4.98
CA TYR A 23 -7.77 0.66 -4.69
C TYR A 23 -7.82 -0.71 -5.35
N GLY A 24 -7.33 -0.79 -6.58
CA GLY A 24 -7.26 -2.07 -7.27
C GLY A 24 -6.38 -3.06 -6.52
N LYS A 25 -5.24 -2.58 -6.02
CA LYS A 25 -4.33 -3.46 -5.28
C LYS A 25 -4.94 -3.92 -3.96
N THR A 26 -5.72 -3.08 -3.30
CA THR A 26 -6.33 -3.50 -2.03
C THR A 26 -7.41 -4.54 -2.22
N ARG A 27 -7.95 -4.67 -3.43
CA ARG A 27 -8.95 -5.71 -3.71
C ARG A 27 -8.31 -7.05 -3.99
N GLU A 28 -7.07 -7.06 -4.39
CA GLU A 28 -6.38 -8.30 -4.66
C GLU A 28 -6.11 -9.05 -3.37
N LYS A 29 -6.24 -10.35 -3.41
CA LYS A 29 -6.00 -11.18 -2.24
C LYS A 29 -4.94 -12.21 -2.57
N GLY A 30 -4.30 -12.71 -1.52
CA GLY A 30 -3.26 -13.68 -1.72
C GLY A 30 -1.96 -13.20 -1.12
N PRO A 31 -0.90 -14.03 -1.26
CA PRO A 31 0.36 -13.71 -0.60
C PRO A 31 1.06 -12.48 -1.17
N ASP A 32 0.71 -12.08 -2.39
CA ASP A 32 1.38 -10.94 -3.02
C ASP A 32 0.55 -9.67 -2.94
N SER A 33 -0.49 -9.64 -2.12
CA SER A 33 -1.31 -8.46 -2.01
C SER A 33 -0.59 -7.37 -1.24
N ILE A 34 -1.01 -6.12 -1.50
CA ILE A 34 -0.42 -4.97 -0.84
C ILE A 34 -0.71 -5.02 0.66
N PRO A 35 0.28 -4.74 1.51
CA PRO A 35 0.03 -4.71 2.95
C PRO A 35 -0.88 -3.55 3.31
N VAL A 36 -2.05 -3.84 3.84
CA VAL A 36 -3.05 -2.86 4.18
C VAL A 36 -3.52 -3.10 5.61
N TRP A 37 -3.73 -2.01 6.34
CA TRP A 37 -4.28 -2.03 7.69
C TRP A 37 -5.71 -1.58 7.62
N ARG A 38 -6.60 -2.35 8.19
CA ARG A 38 -8.01 -1.99 8.21
C ARG A 38 -8.35 -1.33 9.53
N VAL A 39 -8.73 -0.06 9.45
CA VAL A 39 -9.12 0.70 10.63
C VAL A 39 -10.59 1.00 10.46
N GLY A 40 -11.45 0.15 11.06
CA GLY A 40 -12.86 0.25 10.79
C GLY A 40 -13.14 0.01 9.33
N LYS A 41 -13.74 0.97 8.67
CA LYS A 41 -14.03 0.88 7.24
C LYS A 41 -12.97 1.56 6.39
N TYR A 42 -11.89 2.03 7.00
CA TYR A 42 -10.85 2.76 6.28
C TYR A 42 -9.67 1.87 6.00
N CYS A 43 -9.05 2.06 4.84
CA CYS A 43 -7.81 1.40 4.51
C CYS A 43 -6.65 2.34 4.83
N ARG A 44 -5.67 1.80 5.55
CA ARG A 44 -4.48 2.59 5.92
C ARG A 44 -3.24 1.77 5.59
N PHE A 45 -2.13 2.46 5.44
CA PHE A 45 -0.89 1.83 4.98
C PHE A 45 0.27 2.34 5.80
N ARG A 46 1.28 1.50 5.96
CA ARG A 46 2.56 1.91 6.50
C ARG A 46 3.53 2.00 5.34
N VAL A 47 4.17 3.15 5.19
CA VAL A 47 5.06 3.38 4.06
C VAL A 47 6.16 2.32 4.00
N ALA A 48 6.75 1.98 5.14
CA ALA A 48 7.82 0.99 5.17
C ALA A 48 7.35 -0.37 4.64
N ASP A 49 6.13 -0.77 5.01
CA ASP A 49 5.59 -2.04 4.55
C ASP A 49 5.34 -2.02 3.05
N VAL A 50 4.78 -0.92 2.56
CA VAL A 50 4.47 -0.81 1.15
C VAL A 50 5.75 -0.77 0.30
N MET A 51 6.75 -0.08 0.79
CA MET A 51 8.01 -0.01 0.06
C MET A 51 8.69 -1.37 -0.01
N ALA A 52 8.65 -2.12 1.09
CA ALA A 52 9.20 -3.47 1.08
C ALA A 52 8.44 -4.37 0.12
N TRP A 53 7.13 -4.21 0.08
CA TRP A 53 6.30 -4.99 -0.83
C TRP A 53 6.62 -4.66 -2.29
N LEU A 54 6.79 -3.38 -2.60
CA LEU A 54 7.15 -2.96 -3.95
C LEU A 54 8.50 -3.51 -4.36
N LYS A 55 9.47 -3.44 -3.46
CA LYS A 55 10.80 -3.92 -3.75
C LYS A 55 10.79 -5.41 -4.04
N LYS A 56 10.03 -6.16 -3.25
CA LYS A 56 9.95 -7.60 -3.45
C LYS A 56 9.35 -7.93 -4.80
N ASN A 57 8.29 -7.22 -5.18
CA ASN A 57 7.63 -7.50 -6.45
C ASN A 57 8.46 -7.07 -7.64
N ASN A 58 9.20 -5.98 -7.50
CA ASN A 58 10.03 -5.51 -8.59
C ASN A 58 11.24 -6.39 -8.80
N GLU A 59 11.76 -6.98 -7.74
CA GLU A 59 12.91 -7.85 -7.85
C GLU A 59 12.58 -9.15 -8.56
N ALA A 60 11.30 -9.45 -8.67
CA ALA A 60 10.88 -10.66 -9.36
C ALA A 60 11.09 -10.56 -10.86
N GLU A 61 11.36 -9.36 -11.35
CA GLU A 61 11.64 -9.19 -12.76
C GLU A 61 13.12 -9.41 -13.05
#